data_dd9d1047a0f5ae39c20a40a5815c00ca
#
_entry.id   dd9d1047a0f5ae39c20a40a5815c00ca
#
_cell.length_a   1.000
_cell.length_b   1.000
_cell.length_c   1.000
_cell.angle_alpha   90.00
_cell.angle_beta   90.00
_cell.angle_gamma   90.00
#
_symmetry.space_group_name_H-M   'P 1'
#
loop_
_entity.id
_entity.type
_entity.pdbx_description
1 polymer ?
#
loop_
_entity_poly.entity_id
_entity_poly.type
_entity_poly.pdbx_seq_one_letter_code
_entity_poly.pdbx_strand_id
1 'polypeptide(L)'
;MSERIPQDFIDDLIERADIGEVIGRRVEIKKAGKEFKACCPFHNEKTPSFTVSPEKGFYHCFGCGAHGTALGFLMDYERLTFVEAIEEVAKMLGVNVPKRKEDIAKSKERSSLKGLLQNISSYYEQNLKDSNKAIKYLKSRGIDGKTAKHYALGFSKDSWDDITNKFGATQDDKKKLLACGLLIEKDDGGFYDRFRNRLMFPIKNNKGEIVGFGGRIIDDEEPKYLNSPETSLFKKGELLYGLYESKKSIADQRKAIIVEGYTDVIGLYQNKIGNSLATLGTATTEIHINKIFRISDQIIFCFDGDNAGKKAAKKAMELCLPLVRKNKEARFLILEDDDPDDFIRRKGFKAFEKLIKEAQSMDEFLINLCNQESDISSIKGKANAAENAMTLANKIRDGIYKDLLIKRIAPVSYTHLTLPTSDLV
;
A
#
# COMPACT_ATOMS: atom_id res chain seq x y z
N MET A 1 13.45 -14.03 -4.68
CA MET A 1 14.11 -14.74 -3.57
C MET A 1 14.82 -13.70 -2.75
N SER A 2 14.47 -13.55 -1.47
CA SER A 2 15.09 -12.58 -0.58
C SER A 2 16.59 -12.88 -0.47
N GLU A 3 17.42 -11.84 -0.57
CA GLU A 3 18.83 -11.89 -0.21
C GLU A 3 18.92 -12.49 1.19
N ARG A 4 19.36 -13.75 1.32
CA ARG A 4 19.48 -14.39 2.63
C ARG A 4 20.80 -13.91 3.25
N ILE A 5 20.69 -13.01 4.21
CA ILE A 5 21.79 -12.74 5.15
C ILE A 5 22.10 -14.09 5.85
N PRO A 6 23.36 -14.48 5.98
CA PRO A 6 23.71 -15.72 6.66
C PRO A 6 23.08 -15.80 8.05
N GLN A 7 22.49 -16.94 8.40
CA GLN A 7 21.79 -17.10 9.67
C GLN A 7 22.76 -16.90 10.85
N ASP A 8 23.96 -17.47 10.75
CA ASP A 8 25.00 -17.34 11.78
C ASP A 8 25.35 -15.86 12.07
N PHE A 9 25.34 -15.00 11.03
CA PHE A 9 25.56 -13.56 11.21
C PHE A 9 24.37 -12.90 11.92
N ILE A 10 23.15 -13.33 11.61
CA ILE A 10 21.94 -12.80 12.25
C ILE A 10 21.94 -13.18 13.74
N ASP A 11 22.29 -14.42 14.04
CA ASP A 11 22.33 -14.95 15.39
C ASP A 11 23.41 -14.23 16.24
N ASP A 12 24.64 -14.06 15.70
CA ASP A 12 25.71 -13.26 16.32
C ASP A 12 25.29 -11.79 16.52
N LEU A 13 24.58 -11.21 15.56
CA LEU A 13 24.11 -9.84 15.65
C LEU A 13 23.08 -9.66 16.78
N ILE A 14 22.15 -10.61 16.91
CA ILE A 14 21.11 -10.60 17.95
C ILE A 14 21.75 -10.79 19.32
N GLU A 15 22.71 -11.70 19.43
CA GLU A 15 23.41 -11.99 20.69
C GLU A 15 24.25 -10.78 21.16
N ARG A 16 24.87 -10.05 20.25
CA ARG A 16 25.69 -8.86 20.55
C ARG A 16 24.87 -7.58 20.74
N ALA A 17 23.62 -7.56 20.27
CA ALA A 17 22.77 -6.39 20.37
C ALA A 17 22.28 -6.18 21.79
N ASP A 18 22.69 -5.09 22.45
CA ASP A 18 22.08 -4.66 23.70
C ASP A 18 20.69 -4.08 23.43
N ILE A 19 19.65 -4.84 23.74
CA ILE A 19 18.27 -4.42 23.55
C ILE A 19 17.93 -3.15 24.35
N GLY A 20 18.56 -2.93 25.49
CA GLY A 20 18.40 -1.71 26.30
C GLY A 20 18.93 -0.49 25.54
N GLU A 21 20.07 -0.63 24.87
CA GLU A 21 20.63 0.44 24.03
C GLU A 21 19.76 0.68 22.77
N VAL A 22 19.34 -0.39 22.09
CA VAL A 22 18.49 -0.27 20.88
C VAL A 22 17.19 0.46 21.19
N ILE A 23 16.52 0.08 22.28
CA ILE A 23 15.25 0.71 22.68
C ILE A 23 15.48 2.08 23.30
N GLY A 24 16.51 2.24 24.13
CA GLY A 24 16.81 3.49 24.83
C GLY A 24 17.16 4.68 23.92
N ARG A 25 17.65 4.42 22.69
CA ARG A 25 17.84 5.46 21.68
C ARG A 25 16.53 6.01 21.11
N ARG A 26 15.38 5.38 21.37
CA ARG A 26 14.07 5.65 20.75
C ARG A 26 12.97 5.94 21.76
N VAL A 27 13.07 5.32 22.92
CA VAL A 27 12.09 5.43 24.00
C VAL A 27 12.83 5.73 25.28
N GLU A 28 12.33 6.69 26.06
CA GLU A 28 12.89 6.98 27.39
C GLU A 28 12.60 5.82 28.33
N ILE A 29 13.61 4.97 28.58
CA ILE A 29 13.53 3.85 29.50
C ILE A 29 14.24 4.17 30.82
N LYS A 30 13.65 3.79 31.95
CA LYS A 30 14.22 4.02 33.30
C LYS A 30 14.66 2.70 33.91
N LYS A 31 15.86 2.69 34.50
CA LYS A 31 16.41 1.49 35.14
C LYS A 31 15.57 1.07 36.34
N ALA A 32 15.22 -0.19 36.40
CA ALA A 32 14.43 -0.81 37.48
C ALA A 32 15.07 -2.16 37.86
N GLY A 33 16.09 -2.11 38.72
CA GLY A 33 16.89 -3.28 39.08
C GLY A 33 17.78 -3.75 37.93
N LYS A 34 17.61 -4.99 37.50
CA LYS A 34 18.31 -5.59 36.35
C LYS A 34 17.63 -5.30 34.99
N GLU A 35 16.45 -4.73 35.02
CA GLU A 35 15.61 -4.45 33.85
C GLU A 35 15.41 -2.94 33.67
N PHE A 36 14.80 -2.55 32.55
CA PHE A 36 14.34 -1.19 32.33
C PHE A 36 12.81 -1.19 32.20
N LYS A 37 12.19 -0.07 32.60
CA LYS A 37 10.73 0.15 32.46
C LYS A 37 10.43 1.47 31.77
N ALA A 38 9.33 1.49 31.02
CA ALA A 38 8.80 2.67 30.34
C ALA A 38 7.28 2.57 30.16
N CYS A 39 6.64 3.69 29.80
CA CYS A 39 5.33 3.62 29.17
C CYS A 39 5.47 3.00 27.79
N CYS A 40 4.53 2.14 27.41
CA CYS A 40 4.62 1.36 26.18
C CYS A 40 4.52 2.24 24.93
N PRO A 41 5.45 2.12 23.98
CA PRO A 41 5.38 2.88 22.74
C PRO A 41 4.35 2.34 21.73
N PHE A 42 3.73 1.18 22.01
CA PHE A 42 2.78 0.52 21.12
C PHE A 42 1.32 0.73 21.51
N HIS A 43 1.04 1.23 22.74
CA HIS A 43 -0.30 1.61 23.17
C HIS A 43 -0.24 2.79 24.15
N ASN A 44 -1.34 3.50 24.30
CA ASN A 44 -1.40 4.67 25.17
C ASN A 44 -1.66 4.24 26.63
N GLU A 45 -0.75 4.59 27.55
CA GLU A 45 -0.85 4.32 28.99
C GLU A 45 -0.19 5.42 29.80
N LYS A 46 -0.57 5.53 31.08
CA LYS A 46 0.00 6.50 32.03
C LYS A 46 0.97 5.84 33.04
N THR A 47 0.88 4.53 33.21
CA THR A 47 1.70 3.76 34.16
C THR A 47 2.63 2.84 33.38
N PRO A 48 3.95 2.80 33.73
CA PRO A 48 4.91 1.99 32.99
C PRO A 48 4.58 0.49 33.05
N SER A 49 4.20 -0.11 31.92
CA SER A 49 3.99 -1.56 31.77
C SER A 49 4.95 -2.23 30.80
N PHE A 50 5.77 -1.44 30.11
CA PHE A 50 6.75 -1.91 29.13
C PHE A 50 8.07 -2.22 29.85
N THR A 51 8.49 -3.47 29.83
CA THR A 51 9.71 -3.95 30.48
C THR A 51 10.72 -4.42 29.44
N VAL A 52 11.97 -4.01 29.57
CA VAL A 52 13.10 -4.43 28.74
C VAL A 52 14.09 -5.18 29.59
N SER A 53 14.43 -6.40 29.20
CA SER A 53 15.36 -7.28 29.92
C SER A 53 16.64 -7.50 29.09
N PRO A 54 17.74 -6.77 29.34
CA PRO A 54 18.99 -6.96 28.61
C PRO A 54 19.56 -8.37 28.76
N GLU A 55 19.53 -8.93 29.97
CA GLU A 55 20.03 -10.29 30.26
C GLU A 55 19.32 -11.38 29.41
N LYS A 56 18.03 -11.16 29.12
CA LYS A 56 17.22 -12.11 28.35
C LYS A 56 17.10 -11.74 26.87
N GLY A 57 17.60 -10.56 26.47
CA GLY A 57 17.57 -10.08 25.09
C GLY A 57 16.17 -9.79 24.53
N PHE A 58 15.15 -9.52 25.40
CA PHE A 58 13.80 -9.27 24.92
C PHE A 58 13.08 -8.15 25.71
N TYR A 59 12.02 -7.61 25.11
CA TYR A 59 11.06 -6.73 25.77
C TYR A 59 9.68 -7.38 25.87
N HIS A 60 8.91 -6.96 26.86
CA HIS A 60 7.51 -7.37 27.03
C HIS A 60 6.69 -6.24 27.64
N CYS A 61 5.52 -5.98 27.08
CA CYS A 61 4.53 -5.06 27.64
C CYS A 61 3.42 -5.83 28.33
N PHE A 62 3.28 -5.66 29.63
CA PHE A 62 2.21 -6.31 30.43
C PHE A 62 0.82 -5.69 30.20
N GLY A 63 0.74 -4.50 29.55
CA GLY A 63 -0.53 -3.85 29.22
C GLY A 63 -1.16 -4.36 27.92
N CYS A 64 -0.38 -4.41 26.83
CA CYS A 64 -0.91 -4.79 25.50
C CYS A 64 -0.37 -6.12 24.97
N GLY A 65 0.56 -6.79 25.68
CA GLY A 65 1.16 -8.05 25.26
C GLY A 65 2.22 -7.92 24.14
N ALA A 66 2.59 -6.72 23.72
CA ALA A 66 3.66 -6.52 22.74
C ALA A 66 4.99 -7.06 23.32
N HIS A 67 5.70 -7.89 22.55
CA HIS A 67 6.96 -8.50 22.97
C HIS A 67 7.84 -8.81 21.77
N GLY A 68 9.16 -8.91 21.99
CA GLY A 68 10.08 -9.25 20.93
C GLY A 68 11.55 -9.01 21.29
N THR A 69 12.43 -9.29 20.33
CA THR A 69 13.87 -9.01 20.36
C THR A 69 14.19 -7.57 19.92
N ALA A 70 15.46 -7.18 19.92
CA ALA A 70 15.91 -5.89 19.38
C ALA A 70 15.48 -5.68 17.91
N LEU A 71 15.61 -6.70 17.06
CA LEU A 71 15.15 -6.64 15.67
C LEU A 71 13.62 -6.52 15.59
N GLY A 72 12.89 -7.31 16.38
CA GLY A 72 11.43 -7.22 16.46
C GLY A 72 10.94 -5.83 16.87
N PHE A 73 11.61 -5.22 17.85
CA PHE A 73 11.30 -3.85 18.26
C PHE A 73 11.46 -2.85 17.12
N LEU A 74 12.58 -2.88 16.38
CA LEU A 74 12.82 -1.98 15.26
C LEU A 74 11.79 -2.18 14.14
N MET A 75 11.43 -3.43 13.86
CA MET A 75 10.41 -3.76 12.86
C MET A 75 9.04 -3.23 13.24
N ASP A 76 8.66 -3.32 14.52
CA ASP A 76 7.34 -2.91 15.01
C ASP A 76 7.27 -1.41 15.30
N TYR A 77 8.31 -0.81 15.85
CA TYR A 77 8.33 0.59 16.26
C TYR A 77 8.65 1.53 15.11
N GLU A 78 9.74 1.27 14.36
CA GLU A 78 10.15 2.09 13.21
C GLU A 78 9.58 1.60 11.87
N ARG A 79 8.83 0.50 11.89
CA ARG A 79 8.23 -0.10 10.67
C ARG A 79 9.28 -0.54 9.64
N LEU A 80 10.45 -0.94 10.10
CA LEU A 80 11.52 -1.44 9.26
C LEU A 80 11.20 -2.85 8.75
N THR A 81 11.71 -3.17 7.56
CA THR A 81 11.77 -4.57 7.12
C THR A 81 12.83 -5.34 7.93
N PHE A 82 12.77 -6.66 7.92
CA PHE A 82 13.76 -7.50 8.63
C PHE A 82 15.21 -7.18 8.22
N VAL A 83 15.45 -6.96 6.93
CA VAL A 83 16.77 -6.60 6.40
C VAL A 83 17.20 -5.20 6.89
N GLU A 84 16.31 -4.22 6.87
CA GLU A 84 16.58 -2.88 7.37
C GLU A 84 16.85 -2.87 8.88
N ALA A 85 16.14 -3.69 9.65
CA ALA A 85 16.39 -3.86 11.09
C ALA A 85 17.78 -4.47 11.35
N ILE A 86 18.20 -5.48 10.56
CA ILE A 86 19.55 -6.06 10.62
C ILE A 86 20.61 -5.00 10.26
N GLU A 87 20.41 -4.24 9.18
CA GLU A 87 21.33 -3.18 8.78
C GLU A 87 21.49 -2.10 9.87
N GLU A 88 20.38 -1.73 10.53
CA GLU A 88 20.40 -0.73 11.61
C GLU A 88 21.14 -1.25 12.85
N VAL A 89 20.88 -2.49 13.29
CA VAL A 89 21.62 -3.09 14.43
C VAL A 89 23.09 -3.29 14.07
N ALA A 90 23.41 -3.75 12.86
CA ALA A 90 24.79 -3.90 12.39
C ALA A 90 25.53 -2.57 12.42
N LYS A 91 24.89 -1.48 11.97
CA LYS A 91 25.41 -0.12 12.03
C LYS A 91 25.67 0.33 13.48
N MET A 92 24.77 0.04 14.40
CA MET A 92 24.93 0.36 15.83
C MET A 92 26.13 -0.37 16.43
N LEU A 93 26.36 -1.62 16.03
CA LEU A 93 27.50 -2.45 16.49
C LEU A 93 28.80 -2.18 15.72
N GLY A 94 28.80 -1.29 14.70
CA GLY A 94 29.96 -1.00 13.87
C GLY A 94 30.40 -2.18 12.98
N VAL A 95 29.50 -3.13 12.69
CA VAL A 95 29.78 -4.29 11.83
C VAL A 95 29.12 -4.14 10.47
N ASN A 96 29.79 -4.68 9.43
CA ASN A 96 29.22 -4.69 8.09
C ASN A 96 28.41 -5.97 7.86
N VAL A 97 27.18 -5.82 7.35
CA VAL A 97 26.38 -6.95 6.92
C VAL A 97 27.09 -7.68 5.78
N PRO A 98 27.39 -8.99 5.90
CA PRO A 98 28.09 -9.73 4.86
C PRO A 98 27.26 -9.73 3.57
N LYS A 99 27.84 -9.19 2.50
CA LYS A 99 27.25 -9.22 1.16
C LYS A 99 28.12 -10.11 0.28
N ARG A 100 27.52 -11.05 -0.43
CA ARG A 100 28.26 -11.80 -1.46
C ARG A 100 28.72 -10.86 -2.57
N LYS A 101 29.81 -11.18 -3.27
CA LYS A 101 30.30 -10.36 -4.39
C LYS A 101 29.22 -10.12 -5.45
N GLU A 102 28.38 -11.11 -5.71
CA GLU A 102 27.21 -11.01 -6.60
C GLU A 102 26.14 -10.02 -6.09
N ASP A 103 25.92 -9.94 -4.78
CA ASP A 103 24.96 -9.02 -4.18
C ASP A 103 25.46 -7.58 -4.24
N ILE A 104 26.77 -7.38 -4.12
CA ILE A 104 27.42 -6.06 -4.29
C ILE A 104 27.27 -5.58 -5.75
N ALA A 105 27.51 -6.47 -6.74
CA ALA A 105 27.34 -6.13 -8.14
C ALA A 105 25.89 -5.80 -8.48
N LYS A 106 24.92 -6.63 -8.05
CA LYS A 106 23.48 -6.36 -8.20
C LYS A 106 23.03 -5.08 -7.50
N SER A 107 23.58 -4.78 -6.32
CA SER A 107 23.26 -3.56 -5.58
C SER A 107 23.77 -2.31 -6.32
N LYS A 108 24.98 -2.38 -6.88
CA LYS A 108 25.55 -1.29 -7.70
C LYS A 108 24.73 -1.08 -8.98
N GLU A 109 24.37 -2.16 -9.66
CA GLU A 109 23.50 -2.11 -10.84
C GLU A 109 22.15 -1.47 -10.52
N ARG A 110 21.45 -1.93 -9.48
CA ARG A 110 20.19 -1.34 -9.01
C ARG A 110 20.33 0.14 -8.66
N SER A 111 21.43 0.54 -8.02
CA SER A 111 21.70 1.94 -7.70
C SER A 111 21.89 2.77 -8.97
N SER A 112 22.61 2.26 -9.97
CA SER A 112 22.79 2.90 -11.27
C SER A 112 21.44 3.06 -12.00
N LEU A 113 20.60 2.02 -12.03
CA LEU A 113 19.28 2.08 -12.66
C LEU A 113 18.34 3.10 -11.96
N LYS A 114 18.36 3.19 -10.62
CA LYS A 114 17.60 4.20 -9.88
C LYS A 114 18.06 5.61 -10.18
N GLY A 115 19.40 5.83 -10.27
CA GLY A 115 19.97 7.12 -10.67
C GLY A 115 19.51 7.53 -12.06
N LEU A 116 19.47 6.60 -13.01
CA LEU A 116 18.97 6.83 -14.35
C LEU A 116 17.49 7.21 -14.36
N LEU A 117 16.63 6.47 -13.63
CA LEU A 117 15.20 6.78 -13.49
C LEU A 117 14.97 8.16 -12.86
N GLN A 118 15.78 8.55 -11.88
CA GLN A 118 15.71 9.88 -11.26
C GLN A 118 16.03 10.99 -12.27
N ASN A 119 17.10 10.82 -13.06
CA ASN A 119 17.48 11.79 -14.10
C ASN A 119 16.41 11.94 -15.16
N ILE A 120 15.78 10.82 -15.58
CA ILE A 120 14.70 10.81 -16.56
C ILE A 120 13.44 11.46 -15.98
N SER A 121 13.14 11.22 -14.71
CA SER A 121 12.03 11.92 -14.04
C SER A 121 12.24 13.44 -14.06
N SER A 122 13.43 13.91 -13.71
CA SER A 122 13.76 15.33 -13.74
C SER A 122 13.64 15.91 -15.16
N TYR A 123 14.01 15.11 -16.17
CA TYR A 123 13.82 15.49 -17.56
C TYR A 123 12.34 15.59 -17.96
N TYR A 124 11.51 14.64 -17.55
CA TYR A 124 10.05 14.70 -17.77
C TYR A 124 9.41 15.88 -17.03
N GLU A 125 9.85 16.18 -15.81
CA GLU A 125 9.40 17.38 -15.08
C GLU A 125 9.73 18.69 -15.82
N GLN A 126 10.91 18.77 -16.45
CA GLN A 126 11.28 19.93 -17.27
C GLN A 126 10.39 19.99 -18.53
N ASN A 127 10.21 18.88 -19.24
CA ASN A 127 9.33 18.83 -20.41
C ASN A 127 7.88 19.26 -20.08
N LEU A 128 7.39 18.95 -18.88
CA LEU A 128 6.08 19.38 -18.42
C LEU A 128 5.99 20.90 -18.36
N LYS A 129 7.02 21.57 -17.83
CA LYS A 129 7.05 23.05 -17.74
C LYS A 129 7.00 23.71 -19.12
N ASP A 130 7.58 23.05 -20.12
CA ASP A 130 7.66 23.54 -21.50
C ASP A 130 6.44 23.13 -22.35
N SER A 131 5.55 22.27 -21.83
CA SER A 131 4.37 21.78 -22.56
C SER A 131 3.10 22.51 -22.19
N ASN A 132 2.70 23.48 -23.00
CA ASN A 132 1.41 24.19 -22.82
C ASN A 132 0.21 23.22 -22.83
N LYS A 133 0.26 22.15 -23.61
CA LYS A 133 -0.77 21.10 -23.70
C LYS A 133 -0.93 20.39 -22.37
N ALA A 134 0.16 19.88 -21.79
CA ALA A 134 0.14 19.16 -20.52
C ALA A 134 -0.27 20.08 -19.36
N ILE A 135 0.20 21.34 -19.35
CA ILE A 135 -0.20 22.33 -18.34
C ILE A 135 -1.71 22.63 -18.41
N LYS A 136 -2.26 22.83 -19.63
CA LYS A 136 -3.70 23.03 -19.81
C LYS A 136 -4.51 21.84 -19.31
N TYR A 137 -4.03 20.62 -19.62
CA TYR A 137 -4.68 19.41 -19.14
C TYR A 137 -4.69 19.33 -17.59
N LEU A 138 -3.56 19.57 -16.92
CA LEU A 138 -3.50 19.58 -15.45
C LEU A 138 -4.43 20.65 -14.83
N LYS A 139 -4.46 21.84 -15.42
CA LYS A 139 -5.36 22.91 -15.00
C LYS A 139 -6.84 22.54 -15.17
N SER A 140 -7.22 21.87 -16.27
CA SER A 140 -8.61 21.41 -16.47
C SER A 140 -9.02 20.34 -15.46
N ARG A 141 -8.06 19.58 -14.92
CA ARG A 141 -8.27 18.62 -13.82
C ARG A 141 -8.15 19.26 -12.43
N GLY A 142 -7.97 20.59 -12.33
CA GLY A 142 -7.85 21.31 -11.06
C GLY A 142 -6.53 21.07 -10.31
N ILE A 143 -5.51 20.49 -10.97
CA ILE A 143 -4.21 20.20 -10.35
C ILE A 143 -3.30 21.43 -10.47
N ASP A 144 -2.86 21.96 -9.35
CA ASP A 144 -1.96 23.10 -9.29
C ASP A 144 -0.48 22.71 -9.40
N GLY A 145 0.40 23.70 -9.57
CA GLY A 145 1.83 23.47 -9.73
C GLY A 145 2.51 22.94 -8.46
N LYS A 146 1.92 23.16 -7.26
CA LYS A 146 2.48 22.63 -6.01
C LYS A 146 2.22 21.13 -5.91
N THR A 147 1.01 20.72 -6.24
CA THR A 147 0.62 19.31 -6.30
C THR A 147 1.38 18.57 -7.39
N ALA A 148 1.51 19.16 -8.59
CA ALA A 148 2.30 18.58 -9.66
C ALA A 148 3.77 18.38 -9.25
N LYS A 149 4.37 19.33 -8.57
CA LYS A 149 5.74 19.24 -8.02
C LYS A 149 5.85 18.20 -6.90
N HIS A 150 4.85 18.10 -6.02
CA HIS A 150 4.84 17.14 -4.91
C HIS A 150 4.91 15.69 -5.41
N TYR A 151 4.16 15.38 -6.47
CA TYR A 151 4.17 14.08 -7.12
C TYR A 151 5.23 13.94 -8.22
N ALA A 152 6.07 14.97 -8.44
CA ALA A 152 7.09 15.01 -9.49
C ALA A 152 6.51 14.71 -10.89
N LEU A 153 5.31 15.22 -11.19
CA LEU A 153 4.65 14.97 -12.47
C LEU A 153 5.50 15.48 -13.63
N GLY A 154 5.52 14.74 -14.71
CA GLY A 154 6.30 15.03 -15.90
C GLY A 154 5.49 14.90 -17.19
N PHE A 155 6.15 15.13 -18.31
CA PHE A 155 5.59 14.92 -19.65
C PHE A 155 6.61 14.26 -20.57
N SER A 156 6.22 13.16 -21.21
CA SER A 156 6.99 12.54 -22.30
C SER A 156 6.57 13.18 -23.62
N LYS A 157 7.56 13.68 -24.37
CA LYS A 157 7.30 14.31 -25.67
C LYS A 157 6.67 13.33 -26.65
N ASP A 158 6.04 13.88 -27.67
CA ASP A 158 5.57 13.11 -28.84
C ASP A 158 6.73 12.83 -29.77
N SER A 159 7.56 11.85 -29.39
CA SER A 159 8.71 11.38 -30.15
C SER A 159 8.93 9.89 -29.90
N TRP A 160 9.43 9.21 -30.93
CA TRP A 160 9.74 7.77 -30.87
C TRP A 160 11.09 7.46 -30.20
N ASP A 161 11.93 8.46 -30.02
CA ASP A 161 13.34 8.32 -29.66
C ASP A 161 13.91 9.44 -28.75
N ASP A 162 13.05 10.25 -28.13
CA ASP A 162 13.47 11.38 -27.28
C ASP A 162 14.38 10.93 -26.10
N ILE A 163 13.93 9.88 -25.36
CA ILE A 163 14.70 9.30 -24.26
C ILE A 163 15.91 8.53 -24.79
N THR A 164 15.74 7.79 -25.88
CA THR A 164 16.83 7.06 -26.53
C THR A 164 17.96 8.00 -26.95
N ASN A 165 17.65 9.12 -27.60
CA ASN A 165 18.64 10.10 -28.04
C ASN A 165 19.33 10.82 -26.87
N LYS A 166 18.58 11.13 -25.81
CA LYS A 166 19.11 11.89 -24.68
C LYS A 166 19.91 11.05 -23.70
N PHE A 167 19.51 9.81 -23.43
CA PHE A 167 20.06 8.96 -22.37
C PHE A 167 20.65 7.63 -22.88
N GLY A 168 20.54 7.31 -24.15
CA GLY A 168 20.97 6.05 -24.77
C GLY A 168 22.17 6.20 -25.72
N ALA A 169 23.17 7.01 -25.34
CA ALA A 169 24.34 7.28 -26.21
C ALA A 169 25.15 6.02 -26.54
N THR A 170 25.26 5.11 -25.60
CA THR A 170 25.99 3.84 -25.76
C THR A 170 25.05 2.65 -25.74
N GLN A 171 25.53 1.49 -26.21
CA GLN A 171 24.76 0.24 -26.11
C GLN A 171 24.49 -0.16 -24.66
N ASP A 172 25.39 0.13 -23.73
CA ASP A 172 25.20 -0.11 -22.31
C ASP A 172 24.08 0.77 -21.72
N ASP A 173 24.01 2.03 -22.14
CA ASP A 173 22.94 2.94 -21.74
C ASP A 173 21.57 2.46 -22.27
N LYS A 174 21.51 2.00 -23.52
CA LYS A 174 20.28 1.43 -24.08
C LYS A 174 19.83 0.18 -23.33
N LYS A 175 20.78 -0.69 -22.93
CA LYS A 175 20.48 -1.86 -22.08
C LYS A 175 19.90 -1.44 -20.72
N LYS A 176 20.44 -0.39 -20.09
CA LYS A 176 19.92 0.14 -18.82
C LYS A 176 18.53 0.74 -19.00
N LEU A 177 18.28 1.47 -20.06
CA LEU A 177 16.95 2.00 -20.40
C LEU A 177 15.93 0.88 -20.62
N LEU A 178 16.31 -0.18 -21.32
CA LEU A 178 15.50 -1.38 -21.52
C LEU A 178 15.21 -2.08 -20.19
N ALA A 179 16.25 -2.27 -19.34
CA ALA A 179 16.11 -2.86 -18.00
C ALA A 179 15.19 -2.04 -17.08
N CYS A 180 15.11 -0.72 -17.27
CA CYS A 180 14.15 0.18 -16.61
C CYS A 180 12.76 0.18 -17.25
N GLY A 181 12.54 -0.53 -18.34
CA GLY A 181 11.27 -0.59 -19.06
C GLY A 181 10.90 0.73 -19.75
N LEU A 182 11.88 1.53 -20.15
CA LEU A 182 11.70 2.82 -20.85
C LEU A 182 11.80 2.69 -22.36
N LEU A 183 12.43 1.62 -22.84
CA LEU A 183 12.49 1.28 -24.25
C LEU A 183 11.70 -0.01 -24.54
N ILE A 184 11.35 -0.14 -25.81
CA ILE A 184 10.80 -1.37 -26.39
C ILE A 184 11.75 -1.75 -27.54
N GLU A 185 12.17 -3.02 -27.55
CA GLU A 185 12.97 -3.58 -28.62
C GLU A 185 12.07 -4.00 -29.79
N LYS A 186 12.50 -3.68 -31.00
CA LYS A 186 11.82 -4.09 -32.24
C LYS A 186 12.38 -5.41 -32.75
N ASP A 187 11.63 -6.09 -33.60
CA ASP A 187 12.05 -7.36 -34.23
C ASP A 187 13.31 -7.22 -35.07
N ASP A 188 13.60 -6.01 -35.59
CA ASP A 188 14.79 -5.67 -36.36
C ASP A 188 16.02 -5.29 -35.50
N GLY A 189 15.90 -5.41 -34.17
CA GLY A 189 16.96 -5.05 -33.19
C GLY A 189 17.05 -3.56 -32.90
N GLY A 190 16.15 -2.73 -33.44
CA GLY A 190 16.03 -1.31 -33.09
C GLY A 190 15.31 -1.09 -31.75
N PHE A 191 15.33 0.14 -31.26
CA PHE A 191 14.63 0.53 -30.06
C PHE A 191 13.71 1.71 -30.30
N TYR A 192 12.65 1.83 -29.50
CA TYR A 192 11.82 3.02 -29.42
C TYR A 192 11.35 3.28 -28.00
N ASP A 193 11.04 4.55 -27.73
CA ASP A 193 10.60 4.98 -26.39
C ASP A 193 9.23 4.41 -26.05
N ARG A 194 9.09 3.81 -24.86
CA ARG A 194 7.83 3.24 -24.38
C ARG A 194 6.77 4.32 -24.14
N PHE A 195 7.16 5.44 -23.57
CA PHE A 195 6.25 6.52 -23.21
C PHE A 195 6.38 7.67 -24.20
N ARG A 196 5.30 7.99 -24.91
CA ARG A 196 5.24 9.06 -25.90
C ARG A 196 3.94 9.84 -25.72
N ASN A 197 4.01 11.17 -25.78
CA ASN A 197 2.86 12.07 -25.68
C ASN A 197 1.99 11.83 -24.43
N ARG A 198 2.63 11.57 -23.27
CA ARG A 198 1.94 11.20 -22.03
C ARG A 198 2.30 12.10 -20.86
N LEU A 199 1.31 12.39 -20.04
CA LEU A 199 1.55 12.87 -18.67
C LEU A 199 2.18 11.72 -17.87
N MET A 200 3.30 12.00 -17.20
CA MET A 200 4.12 11.00 -16.53
C MET A 200 3.93 11.07 -15.02
N PHE A 201 3.73 9.92 -14.41
CA PHE A 201 3.55 9.71 -12.97
C PHE A 201 4.72 8.87 -12.46
N PRO A 202 5.73 9.47 -11.83
CA PRO A 202 6.82 8.71 -11.23
C PRO A 202 6.30 7.83 -10.08
N ILE A 203 6.68 6.56 -10.08
CA ILE A 203 6.29 5.60 -9.06
C ILE A 203 7.48 5.40 -8.14
N LYS A 204 7.27 5.67 -6.84
CA LYS A 204 8.32 5.63 -5.82
C LYS A 204 8.19 4.41 -4.92
N ASN A 205 9.31 3.90 -4.46
CA ASN A 205 9.35 2.91 -3.40
C ASN A 205 9.21 3.58 -2.01
N ASN A 206 9.26 2.79 -0.93
CA ASN A 206 9.10 3.27 0.46
C ASN A 206 10.21 4.27 0.90
N LYS A 207 11.32 4.35 0.16
CA LYS A 207 12.44 5.28 0.40
C LYS A 207 12.34 6.57 -0.41
N GLY A 208 11.33 6.70 -1.27
CA GLY A 208 11.16 7.83 -2.17
C GLY A 208 11.97 7.74 -3.47
N GLU A 209 12.65 6.63 -3.71
CA GLU A 209 13.41 6.40 -4.93
C GLU A 209 12.46 6.01 -6.07
N ILE A 210 12.66 6.60 -7.25
CA ILE A 210 11.85 6.28 -8.43
C ILE A 210 12.25 4.89 -8.94
N VAL A 211 11.24 4.04 -9.15
CA VAL A 211 11.42 2.65 -9.58
C VAL A 211 10.70 2.32 -10.89
N GLY A 212 9.86 3.23 -11.38
CA GLY A 212 9.13 3.10 -12.63
C GLY A 212 8.23 4.29 -12.88
N PHE A 213 7.42 4.21 -13.91
CA PHE A 213 6.50 5.27 -14.32
C PHE A 213 5.14 4.71 -14.71
N GLY A 214 4.08 5.49 -14.44
CA GLY A 214 2.83 5.45 -15.15
C GLY A 214 2.79 6.57 -16.18
N GLY A 215 2.07 6.38 -17.27
CA GLY A 215 1.87 7.39 -18.30
C GLY A 215 0.40 7.44 -18.73
N ARG A 216 -0.21 8.63 -18.74
CA ARG A 216 -1.56 8.83 -19.27
C ARG A 216 -1.51 9.65 -20.56
N ILE A 217 -2.12 9.14 -21.63
CA ILE A 217 -2.27 9.93 -22.88
C ILE A 217 -3.18 11.12 -22.61
N ILE A 218 -2.85 12.25 -23.19
CA ILE A 218 -3.66 13.47 -23.03
C ILE A 218 -4.74 13.53 -24.14
N ASP A 219 -4.43 12.98 -25.31
CA ASP A 219 -5.34 12.88 -26.46
C ASP A 219 -6.26 11.65 -26.36
N ASP A 220 -7.21 11.54 -27.29
CA ASP A 220 -8.14 10.41 -27.40
C ASP A 220 -7.51 9.21 -28.12
N GLU A 221 -6.35 8.77 -27.63
CA GLU A 221 -5.63 7.61 -28.13
C GLU A 221 -5.61 6.49 -27.09
N GLU A 222 -5.53 5.24 -27.56
CA GLU A 222 -5.40 4.06 -26.69
C GLU A 222 -3.95 3.51 -26.70
N PRO A 223 -3.49 2.91 -25.61
CA PRO A 223 -4.17 2.76 -24.32
C PRO A 223 -4.13 4.06 -23.51
N LYS A 224 -5.26 4.42 -22.86
CA LYS A 224 -5.37 5.62 -22.01
C LYS A 224 -4.29 5.67 -20.93
N TYR A 225 -4.03 4.56 -20.26
CA TYR A 225 -2.96 4.42 -19.28
C TYR A 225 -1.96 3.35 -19.70
N LEU A 226 -0.68 3.64 -19.47
CA LEU A 226 0.43 2.73 -19.73
C LEU A 226 1.37 2.74 -18.52
N ASN A 227 1.75 1.58 -18.04
CA ASN A 227 2.70 1.44 -16.92
C ASN A 227 4.02 0.84 -17.38
N SER A 228 5.09 1.10 -16.61
CA SER A 228 6.33 0.33 -16.73
C SER A 228 6.01 -1.17 -16.69
N PRO A 229 6.74 -1.99 -17.44
CA PRO A 229 6.65 -3.45 -17.33
C PRO A 229 7.25 -3.90 -15.99
N GLU A 230 7.04 -5.16 -15.61
CA GLU A 230 7.77 -5.77 -14.49
C GLU A 230 9.28 -5.70 -14.74
N THR A 231 10.04 -5.21 -13.75
CA THR A 231 11.50 -5.09 -13.81
C THR A 231 12.12 -5.55 -12.49
N SER A 232 13.45 -5.55 -12.40
CA SER A 232 14.15 -5.79 -11.14
C SER A 232 13.87 -4.74 -10.06
N LEU A 233 13.43 -3.54 -10.45
CA LEU A 233 13.09 -2.43 -9.53
C LEU A 233 11.58 -2.27 -9.34
N PHE A 234 10.77 -2.66 -10.32
CA PHE A 234 9.35 -2.36 -10.38
C PHE A 234 8.51 -3.63 -10.40
N LYS A 235 7.73 -3.84 -9.36
CA LYS A 235 6.79 -4.96 -9.22
C LYS A 235 5.42 -4.42 -8.83
N LYS A 236 4.47 -4.49 -9.77
CA LYS A 236 3.11 -3.94 -9.60
C LYS A 236 2.38 -4.52 -8.39
N GLY A 237 2.52 -5.82 -8.17
CA GLY A 237 1.90 -6.52 -7.04
C GLY A 237 2.49 -6.17 -5.66
N GLU A 238 3.59 -5.43 -5.61
CA GLU A 238 4.25 -5.04 -4.37
C GLU A 238 4.24 -3.52 -4.10
N LEU A 239 3.97 -2.70 -5.12
CA LEU A 239 4.06 -1.24 -5.06
C LEU A 239 2.67 -0.60 -5.08
N LEU A 240 2.54 0.51 -4.37
CA LEU A 240 1.35 1.36 -4.36
C LEU A 240 1.76 2.79 -4.75
N TYR A 241 1.03 3.38 -5.68
CA TYR A 241 1.21 4.78 -6.04
C TYR A 241 0.81 5.69 -4.87
N GLY A 242 1.60 6.71 -4.62
CA GLY A 242 1.36 7.68 -3.56
C GLY A 242 1.77 7.19 -2.15
N LEU A 243 2.27 5.96 -1.98
CA LEU A 243 2.61 5.44 -0.64
C LEU A 243 3.71 6.27 0.05
N TYR A 244 4.73 6.69 -0.69
CA TYR A 244 5.80 7.53 -0.13
C TYR A 244 5.27 8.88 0.31
N GLU A 245 4.47 9.54 -0.54
CA GLU A 245 3.88 10.85 -0.32
C GLU A 245 2.87 10.83 0.84
N SER A 246 2.06 9.78 0.92
CA SER A 246 0.95 9.65 1.87
C SER A 246 1.34 9.02 3.21
N LYS A 247 2.55 8.43 3.32
CA LYS A 247 2.99 7.64 4.50
C LYS A 247 2.77 8.37 5.82
N LYS A 248 3.15 9.66 5.89
CA LYS A 248 2.99 10.47 7.10
C LYS A 248 1.51 10.69 7.42
N SER A 249 0.72 11.12 6.43
CA SER A 249 -0.70 11.37 6.62
C SER A 249 -1.48 10.11 7.03
N ILE A 250 -1.11 8.95 6.46
CA ILE A 250 -1.68 7.64 6.84
C ILE A 250 -1.33 7.32 8.30
N ALA A 251 -0.08 7.49 8.70
CA ALA A 251 0.36 7.20 10.06
C ALA A 251 -0.32 8.12 11.09
N ASP A 252 -0.39 9.41 10.81
CA ASP A 252 -1.01 10.42 11.68
C ASP A 252 -2.51 10.17 11.86
N GLN A 253 -3.22 9.82 10.78
CA GLN A 253 -4.65 9.52 10.79
C GLN A 253 -4.98 8.07 11.12
N ARG A 254 -3.99 7.18 11.11
CA ARG A 254 -4.12 5.71 11.21
C ARG A 254 -5.11 5.11 10.21
N LYS A 255 -5.29 5.78 9.07
CA LYS A 255 -6.28 5.49 8.03
C LYS A 255 -5.67 5.66 6.65
N ALA A 256 -5.91 4.69 5.75
CA ALA A 256 -5.55 4.75 4.34
C ALA A 256 -6.80 4.62 3.47
N ILE A 257 -6.82 5.33 2.34
CA ILE A 257 -7.87 5.23 1.32
C ILE A 257 -7.21 4.63 0.08
N ILE A 258 -7.75 3.53 -0.44
CA ILE A 258 -7.29 2.91 -1.68
C ILE A 258 -8.28 3.26 -2.78
N VAL A 259 -7.76 3.83 -3.86
CA VAL A 259 -8.49 4.19 -5.09
C VAL A 259 -7.90 3.45 -6.29
N GLU A 260 -8.51 3.59 -7.48
CA GLU A 260 -8.10 2.83 -8.66
C GLU A 260 -6.93 3.48 -9.42
N GLY A 261 -6.91 4.81 -9.54
CA GLY A 261 -6.01 5.52 -10.44
C GLY A 261 -5.06 6.54 -9.82
N TYR A 262 -4.05 6.91 -10.61
CA TYR A 262 -3.09 7.97 -10.24
C TYR A 262 -3.77 9.32 -10.07
N THR A 263 -4.71 9.63 -10.96
CA THR A 263 -5.45 10.89 -10.96
C THR A 263 -6.31 11.05 -9.72
N ASP A 264 -6.89 9.95 -9.21
CA ASP A 264 -7.70 9.96 -7.99
C ASP A 264 -6.84 10.31 -6.78
N VAL A 265 -5.67 9.67 -6.65
CA VAL A 265 -4.72 10.00 -5.57
C VAL A 265 -4.33 11.47 -5.59
N ILE A 266 -4.01 12.00 -6.78
CA ILE A 266 -3.57 13.39 -6.93
C ILE A 266 -4.72 14.36 -6.71
N GLY A 267 -5.92 14.06 -7.24
CA GLY A 267 -7.12 14.86 -7.05
C GLY A 267 -7.55 14.93 -5.58
N LEU A 268 -7.51 13.80 -4.88
CA LEU A 268 -7.76 13.73 -3.45
C LEU A 268 -6.75 14.56 -2.65
N TYR A 269 -5.45 14.43 -2.97
CA TYR A 269 -4.40 15.23 -2.33
C TYR A 269 -4.58 16.73 -2.57
N GLN A 270 -4.88 17.15 -3.81
CA GLN A 270 -5.19 18.54 -4.16
C GLN A 270 -6.30 19.11 -3.29
N ASN A 271 -7.26 18.27 -2.91
CA ASN A 271 -8.39 18.59 -2.05
C ASN A 271 -8.16 18.25 -0.56
N LYS A 272 -6.90 18.22 -0.11
CA LYS A 272 -6.46 18.03 1.29
C LYS A 272 -6.70 16.64 1.87
N ILE A 273 -6.91 15.62 1.05
CA ILE A 273 -6.98 14.20 1.46
C ILE A 273 -5.64 13.55 1.10
N GLY A 274 -4.68 13.65 2.01
CA GLY A 274 -3.29 13.22 1.78
C GLY A 274 -2.98 11.76 2.15
N ASN A 275 -3.99 10.95 2.49
CA ASN A 275 -3.83 9.56 2.92
C ASN A 275 -4.38 8.55 1.88
N SER A 276 -4.41 8.95 0.62
CA SER A 276 -4.88 8.11 -0.50
C SER A 276 -3.74 7.41 -1.23
N LEU A 277 -4.01 6.22 -1.75
CA LEU A 277 -3.09 5.31 -2.45
C LEU A 277 -3.81 4.70 -3.65
N ALA A 278 -3.06 4.31 -4.70
CA ALA A 278 -3.64 3.54 -5.79
C ALA A 278 -2.81 2.29 -6.12
N THR A 279 -3.49 1.29 -6.67
CA THR A 279 -2.83 0.14 -7.30
C THR A 279 -2.30 0.53 -8.69
N LEU A 280 -1.42 -0.30 -9.27
CA LEU A 280 -0.68 0.05 -10.48
C LEU A 280 -1.24 -0.68 -11.73
N GLY A 281 -2.56 -0.59 -11.95
CA GLY A 281 -3.24 -1.31 -13.03
C GLY A 281 -3.25 -2.83 -12.80
N THR A 282 -3.26 -3.24 -11.54
CA THR A 282 -3.43 -4.62 -11.10
C THR A 282 -4.42 -4.63 -9.92
N ALA A 283 -5.06 -5.76 -9.69
CA ALA A 283 -5.89 -5.92 -8.50
C ALA A 283 -5.05 -5.76 -7.23
N THR A 284 -5.68 -5.31 -6.15
CA THR A 284 -5.08 -5.32 -4.80
C THR A 284 -4.51 -6.70 -4.46
N THR A 285 -3.37 -6.74 -3.79
CA THR A 285 -2.71 -7.96 -3.34
C THR A 285 -2.63 -8.02 -1.82
N GLU A 286 -2.39 -9.20 -1.27
CA GLU A 286 -2.13 -9.36 0.16
C GLU A 286 -0.90 -8.56 0.62
N ILE A 287 0.14 -8.45 -0.23
CA ILE A 287 1.33 -7.64 0.05
C ILE A 287 0.97 -6.17 0.21
N HIS A 288 0.09 -5.65 -0.65
CA HIS A 288 -0.42 -4.27 -0.54
C HIS A 288 -1.12 -4.05 0.81
N ILE A 289 -2.07 -4.91 1.15
CA ILE A 289 -2.85 -4.81 2.40
C ILE A 289 -1.94 -4.89 3.62
N ASN A 290 -1.01 -5.85 3.65
CA ASN A 290 -0.05 -5.99 4.74
C ASN A 290 0.87 -4.77 4.89
N LYS A 291 1.33 -4.17 3.78
CA LYS A 291 2.12 -2.92 3.82
C LYS A 291 1.33 -1.77 4.42
N ILE A 292 0.07 -1.62 4.05
CA ILE A 292 -0.79 -0.55 4.57
C ILE A 292 -1.11 -0.78 6.04
N PHE A 293 -1.48 -1.99 6.44
CA PHE A 293 -1.77 -2.31 7.83
C PHE A 293 -0.56 -2.19 8.78
N ARG A 294 0.66 -2.13 8.26
CA ARG A 294 1.83 -1.79 9.09
C ARG A 294 1.81 -0.33 9.57
N ILE A 295 1.20 0.59 8.79
CA ILE A 295 1.20 2.03 9.07
C ILE A 295 -0.19 2.61 9.35
N SER A 296 -1.27 1.81 9.20
CA SER A 296 -2.65 2.22 9.46
C SER A 296 -3.40 1.15 10.24
N ASP A 297 -4.51 1.54 10.87
CA ASP A 297 -5.45 0.60 11.51
C ASP A 297 -6.68 0.37 10.65
N GLN A 298 -6.99 1.32 9.76
CA GLN A 298 -8.16 1.26 8.90
C GLN A 298 -7.75 1.44 7.44
N ILE A 299 -8.29 0.58 6.56
CA ILE A 299 -8.21 0.71 5.11
C ILE A 299 -9.62 0.95 4.59
N ILE A 300 -9.81 1.99 3.78
CA ILE A 300 -11.06 2.24 3.08
C ILE A 300 -10.79 2.02 1.59
N PHE A 301 -11.46 1.05 1.01
CA PHE A 301 -11.46 0.81 -0.43
C PHE A 301 -12.53 1.68 -1.06
N CYS A 302 -12.13 2.62 -1.91
CA CYS A 302 -13.02 3.54 -2.61
C CYS A 302 -12.89 3.26 -4.11
N PHE A 303 -13.87 2.58 -4.68
CA PHE A 303 -13.88 2.11 -6.06
C PHE A 303 -15.06 2.66 -6.83
N ASP A 304 -14.93 2.66 -8.15
CA ASP A 304 -15.97 3.09 -9.07
C ASP A 304 -17.18 2.14 -9.03
N GLY A 305 -18.37 2.63 -9.33
CA GLY A 305 -19.62 1.86 -9.26
C GLY A 305 -19.83 0.89 -10.42
N ASP A 306 -18.88 0.82 -11.36
CA ASP A 306 -18.95 -0.07 -12.50
C ASP A 306 -18.68 -1.55 -12.13
N ASN A 307 -18.83 -2.45 -13.10
CA ASN A 307 -18.63 -3.88 -12.89
C ASN A 307 -17.18 -4.23 -12.55
N ALA A 308 -16.21 -3.44 -12.99
CA ALA A 308 -14.79 -3.68 -12.73
C ALA A 308 -14.47 -3.29 -11.28
N GLY A 309 -14.91 -2.11 -10.82
CA GLY A 309 -14.75 -1.65 -9.44
C GLY A 309 -15.45 -2.55 -8.42
N LYS A 310 -16.68 -3.03 -8.72
CA LYS A 310 -17.39 -4.01 -7.86
C LYS A 310 -16.62 -5.33 -7.72
N LYS A 311 -16.04 -5.84 -8.82
CA LYS A 311 -15.18 -7.04 -8.79
C LYS A 311 -13.89 -6.80 -8.01
N ALA A 312 -13.29 -5.61 -8.17
CA ALA A 312 -12.08 -5.23 -7.43
C ALA A 312 -12.37 -5.13 -5.91
N ALA A 313 -13.52 -4.56 -5.51
CA ALA A 313 -13.96 -4.48 -4.13
C ALA A 313 -14.18 -5.87 -3.52
N LYS A 314 -14.87 -6.77 -4.22
CA LYS A 314 -15.05 -8.18 -3.79
C LYS A 314 -13.71 -8.86 -3.54
N LYS A 315 -12.79 -8.75 -4.49
CA LYS A 315 -11.46 -9.35 -4.36
C LYS A 315 -10.67 -8.74 -3.21
N ALA A 316 -10.71 -7.43 -3.03
CA ALA A 316 -10.07 -6.74 -1.92
C ALA A 316 -10.64 -7.20 -0.57
N MET A 317 -11.97 -7.34 -0.45
CA MET A 317 -12.63 -7.88 0.73
C MET A 317 -12.12 -9.29 1.04
N GLU A 318 -12.12 -10.20 0.08
CA GLU A 318 -11.66 -11.58 0.27
C GLU A 318 -10.22 -11.66 0.79
N LEU A 319 -9.34 -10.78 0.30
CA LEU A 319 -7.96 -10.70 0.77
C LEU A 319 -7.85 -10.09 2.18
N CYS A 320 -8.79 -9.24 2.59
CA CYS A 320 -8.80 -8.66 3.93
C CYS A 320 -9.31 -9.63 5.00
N LEU A 321 -10.22 -10.57 4.66
CA LEU A 321 -10.85 -11.48 5.62
C LEU A 321 -9.85 -12.17 6.58
N PRO A 322 -8.75 -12.79 6.12
CA PRO A 322 -7.78 -13.44 7.01
C PRO A 322 -6.90 -12.44 7.79
N LEU A 323 -6.88 -11.16 7.39
CA LEU A 323 -5.98 -10.14 7.92
C LEU A 323 -6.64 -9.23 8.97
N VAL A 324 -7.97 -9.22 9.02
CA VAL A 324 -8.73 -8.42 10.01
C VAL A 324 -8.50 -8.95 11.42
N ARG A 325 -8.18 -8.04 12.33
CA ARG A 325 -7.89 -8.30 13.75
C ARG A 325 -8.51 -7.20 14.59
N LYS A 326 -8.46 -7.33 15.94
CA LYS A 326 -9.01 -6.36 16.92
C LYS A 326 -8.75 -4.89 16.57
N ASN A 327 -7.58 -4.58 15.98
CA ASN A 327 -7.17 -3.20 15.67
C ASN A 327 -6.98 -2.98 14.15
N LYS A 328 -7.49 -3.86 13.29
CA LYS A 328 -7.35 -3.73 11.83
C LYS A 328 -8.70 -3.89 11.16
N GLU A 329 -9.15 -2.84 10.50
CA GLU A 329 -10.48 -2.74 9.90
C GLU A 329 -10.37 -2.45 8.39
N ALA A 330 -11.22 -3.08 7.60
CA ALA A 330 -11.43 -2.74 6.20
C ALA A 330 -12.86 -2.22 6.01
N ARG A 331 -13.01 -1.15 5.24
CA ARG A 331 -14.30 -0.57 4.84
C ARG A 331 -14.37 -0.42 3.34
N PHE A 332 -15.59 -0.35 2.81
CA PHE A 332 -15.84 -0.31 1.38
C PHE A 332 -16.79 0.82 1.03
N LEU A 333 -16.39 1.63 0.06
CA LEU A 333 -17.16 2.71 -0.53
C LEU A 333 -17.20 2.48 -2.04
N ILE A 334 -18.38 2.34 -2.60
CA ILE A 334 -18.61 2.25 -4.04
C ILE A 334 -19.26 3.57 -4.47
N LEU A 335 -18.65 4.27 -5.41
CA LEU A 335 -19.16 5.52 -5.97
C LEU A 335 -19.95 5.19 -7.23
N GLU A 336 -21.28 5.38 -7.19
CA GLU A 336 -22.17 4.90 -8.27
C GLU A 336 -22.02 5.67 -9.59
N ASP A 337 -21.77 7.00 -9.52
CA ASP A 337 -21.85 7.89 -10.69
C ASP A 337 -20.55 8.62 -11.03
N ASP A 338 -19.49 8.48 -10.23
CA ASP A 338 -18.25 9.27 -10.35
C ASP A 338 -17.01 8.46 -9.98
N ASP A 339 -15.87 8.85 -10.53
CA ASP A 339 -14.58 8.50 -9.91
C ASP A 339 -14.27 9.42 -8.71
N PRO A 340 -13.37 9.05 -7.79
CA PRO A 340 -13.04 9.84 -6.60
C PRO A 340 -12.58 11.27 -6.90
N ASP A 341 -11.80 11.48 -7.98
CA ASP A 341 -11.32 12.80 -8.43
C ASP A 341 -12.48 13.66 -8.92
N ASP A 342 -13.34 13.13 -9.78
CA ASP A 342 -14.50 13.86 -10.30
C ASP A 342 -15.51 14.17 -9.20
N PHE A 343 -15.76 13.22 -8.27
CA PHE A 343 -16.64 13.45 -7.13
C PHE A 343 -16.14 14.59 -6.25
N ILE A 344 -14.88 14.54 -5.78
CA ILE A 344 -14.37 15.56 -4.86
C ILE A 344 -14.28 16.94 -5.51
N ARG A 345 -13.98 16.99 -6.80
CA ARG A 345 -13.94 18.23 -7.58
C ARG A 345 -15.31 18.87 -7.71
N ARG A 346 -16.38 18.08 -7.88
CA ARG A 346 -17.76 18.58 -8.03
C ARG A 346 -18.45 18.87 -6.69
N LYS A 347 -18.28 18.00 -5.71
CA LYS A 347 -19.01 18.03 -4.42
C LYS A 347 -18.17 18.57 -3.26
N GLY A 348 -16.86 18.63 -3.41
CA GLY A 348 -15.93 19.17 -2.44
C GLY A 348 -15.56 18.23 -1.28
N PHE A 349 -14.57 18.66 -0.51
CA PHE A 349 -13.97 17.90 0.60
C PHE A 349 -15.00 17.38 1.62
N LYS A 350 -15.92 18.26 2.09
CA LYS A 350 -16.89 17.87 3.15
C LYS A 350 -17.83 16.76 2.70
N ALA A 351 -18.26 16.78 1.45
CA ALA A 351 -19.12 15.72 0.90
C ALA A 351 -18.40 14.39 0.81
N PHE A 352 -17.15 14.40 0.35
CA PHE A 352 -16.32 13.20 0.27
C PHE A 352 -15.97 12.64 1.67
N GLU A 353 -15.64 13.52 2.62
CA GLU A 353 -15.39 13.13 4.02
C GLU A 353 -16.61 12.45 4.65
N LYS A 354 -17.83 12.91 4.34
CA LYS A 354 -19.06 12.26 4.78
C LYS A 354 -19.17 10.85 4.23
N LEU A 355 -18.96 10.65 2.93
CA LEU A 355 -18.99 9.31 2.31
C LEU A 355 -17.94 8.35 2.91
N ILE A 356 -16.73 8.86 3.19
CA ILE A 356 -15.68 8.08 3.84
C ILE A 356 -16.10 7.62 5.25
N LYS A 357 -16.84 8.44 6.00
CA LYS A 357 -17.39 8.07 7.32
C LYS A 357 -18.53 7.04 7.22
N GLU A 358 -19.32 7.13 6.15
CA GLU A 358 -20.46 6.26 5.85
C GLU A 358 -20.03 4.98 5.08
N ALA A 359 -18.74 4.80 4.77
CA ALA A 359 -18.24 3.60 4.10
C ALA A 359 -18.65 2.34 4.86
N GLN A 360 -19.17 1.35 4.14
CA GLN A 360 -19.67 0.09 4.70
C GLN A 360 -18.57 -0.66 5.45
N SER A 361 -18.88 -1.20 6.61
CA SER A 361 -17.99 -2.13 7.29
C SER A 361 -17.82 -3.42 6.47
N MET A 362 -16.78 -4.17 6.74
CA MET A 362 -16.49 -5.39 5.98
C MET A 362 -17.63 -6.43 6.12
N ASP A 363 -18.23 -6.55 7.28
CA ASP A 363 -19.36 -7.46 7.53
C ASP A 363 -20.63 -6.99 6.80
N GLU A 364 -20.91 -5.69 6.75
CA GLU A 364 -22.02 -5.13 5.97
C GLU A 364 -21.83 -5.35 4.48
N PHE A 365 -20.62 -5.03 3.98
CA PHE A 365 -20.30 -5.22 2.57
C PHE A 365 -20.39 -6.69 2.14
N LEU A 366 -19.87 -7.63 2.97
CA LEU A 366 -19.92 -9.06 2.73
C LEU A 366 -21.39 -9.55 2.60
N ILE A 367 -22.25 -9.19 3.57
CA ILE A 367 -23.65 -9.60 3.56
C ILE A 367 -24.38 -9.01 2.36
N ASN A 368 -24.20 -7.71 2.09
CA ASN A 368 -24.84 -7.04 0.97
C ASN A 368 -24.43 -7.65 -0.37
N LEU A 369 -23.14 -7.98 -0.53
CA LEU A 369 -22.62 -8.63 -1.74
C LEU A 369 -23.27 -10.01 -1.96
N CYS A 370 -23.33 -10.85 -0.93
CA CYS A 370 -23.96 -12.18 -1.03
C CYS A 370 -25.47 -12.09 -1.34
N ASN A 371 -26.14 -11.07 -0.78
CA ASN A 371 -27.55 -10.81 -1.06
C ASN A 371 -27.78 -10.35 -2.52
N GLN A 372 -26.90 -9.51 -3.06
CA GLN A 372 -26.99 -9.04 -4.45
C GLN A 372 -26.70 -10.14 -5.47
N GLU A 373 -25.81 -11.10 -5.13
CA GLU A 373 -25.46 -12.22 -5.99
C GLU A 373 -26.50 -13.37 -5.96
N SER A 374 -27.54 -13.27 -5.12
CA SER A 374 -28.56 -14.31 -4.91
C SER A 374 -29.97 -13.73 -5.04
N ASP A 375 -30.91 -14.55 -5.52
CA ASP A 375 -32.33 -14.16 -5.53
C ASP A 375 -32.94 -14.30 -4.11
N ILE A 376 -32.75 -13.26 -3.29
CA ILE A 376 -33.27 -13.25 -1.90
C ILE A 376 -34.79 -13.18 -1.79
N SER A 377 -35.52 -13.12 -2.89
CA SER A 377 -36.99 -13.25 -2.86
C SER A 377 -37.42 -14.70 -2.61
N SER A 378 -36.59 -15.67 -2.98
CA SER A 378 -36.85 -17.10 -2.83
C SER A 378 -36.13 -17.68 -1.60
N ILE A 379 -36.71 -18.74 -0.99
CA ILE A 379 -36.10 -19.47 0.13
C ILE A 379 -34.73 -20.05 -0.29
N LYS A 380 -34.65 -20.61 -1.50
CA LYS A 380 -33.44 -21.17 -2.05
C LYS A 380 -32.34 -20.08 -2.24
N GLY A 381 -32.70 -18.92 -2.73
CA GLY A 381 -31.77 -17.81 -2.90
C GLY A 381 -31.28 -17.25 -1.57
N LYS A 382 -32.14 -17.15 -0.54
CA LYS A 382 -31.72 -16.81 0.83
C LYS A 382 -30.75 -17.82 1.40
N ALA A 383 -30.99 -19.12 1.22
CA ALA A 383 -30.11 -20.18 1.66
C ALA A 383 -28.74 -20.07 0.96
N ASN A 384 -28.73 -19.88 -0.36
CA ASN A 384 -27.48 -19.68 -1.13
C ASN A 384 -26.70 -18.45 -0.67
N ALA A 385 -27.37 -17.31 -0.43
CA ALA A 385 -26.73 -16.10 0.08
C ALA A 385 -26.07 -16.35 1.44
N ALA A 386 -26.76 -17.04 2.34
CA ALA A 386 -26.21 -17.38 3.66
C ALA A 386 -25.05 -18.37 3.58
N GLU A 387 -25.12 -19.38 2.72
CA GLU A 387 -24.03 -20.34 2.49
C GLU A 387 -22.75 -19.66 1.93
N ASN A 388 -22.93 -18.77 0.96
CA ASN A 388 -21.83 -17.96 0.41
C ASN A 388 -21.22 -17.06 1.48
N ALA A 389 -22.06 -16.37 2.28
CA ALA A 389 -21.60 -15.52 3.36
C ALA A 389 -20.86 -16.32 4.45
N MET A 390 -21.32 -17.51 4.81
CA MET A 390 -20.65 -18.41 5.75
C MET A 390 -19.30 -18.89 5.21
N THR A 391 -19.21 -19.22 3.93
CA THR A 391 -17.97 -19.62 3.26
C THR A 391 -16.92 -18.50 3.34
N LEU A 392 -17.33 -17.25 3.12
CA LEU A 392 -16.46 -16.09 3.27
C LEU A 392 -16.09 -15.83 4.73
N ALA A 393 -17.05 -15.88 5.66
CA ALA A 393 -16.82 -15.69 7.09
C ALA A 393 -15.81 -16.71 7.66
N ASN A 394 -15.79 -17.93 7.13
CA ASN A 394 -14.84 -18.97 7.52
C ASN A 394 -13.37 -18.66 7.12
N LYS A 395 -13.12 -17.71 6.22
CA LYS A 395 -11.77 -17.21 5.92
C LYS A 395 -11.23 -16.30 7.03
N ILE A 396 -12.09 -15.78 7.91
CA ILE A 396 -11.70 -14.96 9.06
C ILE A 396 -11.10 -15.86 10.12
N ARG A 397 -10.03 -15.38 10.76
CA ARG A 397 -9.40 -16.09 11.89
C ARG A 397 -10.40 -16.29 13.04
N ASP A 398 -10.28 -17.41 13.73
CA ASP A 398 -11.13 -17.72 14.88
C ASP A 398 -11.05 -16.63 15.95
N GLY A 399 -12.20 -16.27 16.50
CA GLY A 399 -12.34 -15.23 17.50
C GLY A 399 -13.72 -14.59 17.51
N ILE A 400 -13.95 -13.71 18.48
CA ILE A 400 -15.27 -13.09 18.76
C ILE A 400 -15.85 -12.39 17.51
N TYR A 401 -15.02 -11.76 16.67
CA TYR A 401 -15.52 -11.09 15.47
C TYR A 401 -16.14 -12.08 14.47
N LYS A 402 -15.49 -13.21 14.23
CA LYS A 402 -16.02 -14.30 13.40
C LYS A 402 -17.33 -14.84 13.96
N ASP A 403 -17.36 -15.11 15.28
CA ASP A 403 -18.54 -15.66 15.93
C ASP A 403 -19.75 -14.71 15.84
N LEU A 404 -19.52 -13.41 16.02
CA LEU A 404 -20.56 -12.39 15.88
C LEU A 404 -21.04 -12.26 14.44
N LEU A 405 -20.14 -12.32 13.46
CA LEU A 405 -20.50 -12.30 12.04
C LEU A 405 -21.33 -13.51 11.66
N ILE A 406 -20.95 -14.71 12.09
CA ILE A 406 -21.73 -15.94 11.86
C ILE A 406 -23.13 -15.81 12.46
N LYS A 407 -23.27 -15.29 13.67
CA LYS A 407 -24.56 -15.01 14.30
C LYS A 407 -25.37 -13.97 13.52
N ARG A 408 -24.75 -12.98 12.89
CA ARG A 408 -25.40 -11.98 12.05
C ARG A 408 -25.91 -12.56 10.72
N ILE A 409 -25.19 -13.52 10.14
CA ILE A 409 -25.56 -14.21 8.90
C ILE A 409 -26.74 -15.17 9.15
N ALA A 410 -26.74 -15.90 10.26
CA ALA A 410 -27.75 -16.90 10.57
C ALA A 410 -29.22 -16.39 10.54
N PRO A 411 -29.60 -15.20 11.07
CA PRO A 411 -31.00 -14.70 11.01
C PRO A 411 -31.45 -14.30 9.60
N VAL A 412 -30.51 -13.94 8.70
CA VAL A 412 -30.85 -13.62 7.29
C VAL A 412 -31.39 -14.86 6.59
N SER A 413 -31.01 -16.07 7.05
CA SER A 413 -31.52 -17.34 6.58
C SER A 413 -32.79 -17.83 7.36
N TYR A 414 -33.03 -17.30 8.57
CA TYR A 414 -34.05 -17.79 9.49
C TYR A 414 -35.18 -16.80 9.83
N THR A 415 -35.33 -15.67 9.16
CA THR A 415 -36.51 -14.82 9.35
C THR A 415 -37.75 -15.52 8.80
N HIS A 416 -38.31 -16.41 9.57
CA HIS A 416 -39.66 -17.02 9.63
C HIS A 416 -39.62 -18.51 9.94
N LEU A 417 -39.04 -18.89 11.08
CA LEU A 417 -39.45 -20.11 11.80
C LEU A 417 -39.75 -19.72 13.25
N THR A 418 -40.72 -18.80 13.42
CA THR A 418 -41.54 -18.86 14.63
C THR A 418 -42.48 -20.00 14.40
N LEU A 419 -42.18 -21.16 14.94
CA LEU A 419 -43.19 -22.19 15.19
C LEU A 419 -44.30 -21.53 16.03
N PRO A 420 -45.56 -21.60 15.61
CA PRO A 420 -46.62 -21.22 16.50
C PRO A 420 -46.59 -22.19 17.69
N THR A 421 -46.31 -21.64 18.86
CA THR A 421 -46.66 -22.31 20.12
C THR A 421 -48.18 -22.31 20.19
N SER A 422 -48.78 -23.31 19.57
CA SER A 422 -50.20 -23.65 19.82
C SER A 422 -50.22 -24.91 20.66
N ASP A 423 -50.69 -24.69 21.86
CA ASP A 423 -51.49 -25.61 22.64
C ASP A 423 -50.88 -26.94 23.09
N LEU A 424 -50.35 -26.92 24.32
CA LEU A 424 -50.56 -28.03 25.22
C LEU A 424 -51.41 -27.55 26.40
N VAL A 425 -52.69 -27.86 26.27
CA VAL A 425 -53.63 -27.99 27.41
C VAL A 425 -53.35 -29.32 28.08
#